data_37c75e9afa2ab839ef5430d34693e096
#
_entry.id   37c75e9afa2ab839ef5430d34693e096
#
_cell.length_a   1.000
_cell.length_b   1.000
_cell.length_c   1.000
_cell.angle_alpha   90.00
_cell.angle_beta   90.00
_cell.angle_gamma   90.00
#
_symmetry.space_group_name_H-M   'P 1'
#
loop_
_entity.id
_entity.type
_entity.pdbx_description
1 polymer ?
#
loop_
_entity_poly.entity_id
_entity_poly.type
_entity_poly.pdbx_seq_one_letter_code
_entity_poly.pdbx_strand_id
1 'polypeptide(L)'
;MPVSTDMLDGGVAVVTLSPAASSNTFSPDHFDPFLSCLQEVMENPSCRSVVITGSGRFFSSGGNMDDFSDAIENDNIGSRVQEMTDKLHPLLLRIRTSEKIFVCAVNGSAAGGGLGLALASDYRVCSPEAKLASAFFRLGLSPDGGMTWLLPRLVGNQVARKFFFNSEVWSAKQALDYGAVDELADPSVLLERAIEVARDWGRWSVSSRKGTKQLLDASTSTFFETQLHFEQSLMVASSQTEDFVEGVTSFKRKREPSFGSFEEE
;
A
#
# COMPACT_ATOMS: atom_id res chain seq x y z
N MET A 1 1.32 7.56 21.34
CA MET A 1 0.77 6.34 20.69
C MET A 1 1.70 5.95 19.56
N PRO A 2 1.89 4.65 19.26
CA PRO A 2 2.77 4.22 18.18
C PRO A 2 2.23 4.56 16.79
N VAL A 3 0.91 4.68 16.65
CA VAL A 3 0.20 5.00 15.41
C VAL A 3 -0.87 6.02 15.70
N SER A 4 -1.07 6.97 14.80
CA SER A 4 -2.20 7.92 14.80
C SER A 4 -2.99 7.81 13.51
N THR A 5 -4.27 8.15 13.58
CA THR A 5 -5.18 8.18 12.43
C THR A 5 -5.95 9.49 12.43
N ASP A 6 -5.92 10.18 11.30
CA ASP A 6 -6.67 11.40 11.06
C ASP A 6 -7.61 11.19 9.88
N MET A 7 -8.91 11.47 10.07
CA MET A 7 -9.90 11.48 8.99
C MET A 7 -10.02 12.89 8.43
N LEU A 8 -9.81 13.03 7.14
CA LEU A 8 -9.87 14.31 6.42
C LEU A 8 -11.10 14.37 5.52
N ASP A 9 -11.45 15.58 5.10
CA ASP A 9 -12.49 15.81 4.10
C ASP A 9 -12.24 15.06 2.81
N GLY A 10 -13.31 14.61 2.17
CA GLY A 10 -13.24 13.78 0.96
C GLY A 10 -12.99 12.29 1.24
N GLY A 11 -13.10 11.86 2.50
CA GLY A 11 -12.99 10.45 2.90
C GLY A 11 -11.56 9.91 2.84
N VAL A 12 -10.56 10.75 3.10
CA VAL A 12 -9.15 10.35 3.18
C VAL A 12 -8.77 10.09 4.63
N ALA A 13 -8.32 8.89 4.94
CA ALA A 13 -7.70 8.58 6.22
C ALA A 13 -6.17 8.68 6.10
N VAL A 14 -5.53 9.36 7.04
CA VAL A 14 -4.06 9.40 7.14
C VAL A 14 -3.62 8.57 8.33
N VAL A 15 -2.88 7.51 8.10
CA VAL A 15 -2.30 6.63 9.13
C VAL A 15 -0.81 6.90 9.24
N THR A 16 -0.40 7.43 10.39
CA THR A 16 0.99 7.85 10.63
C THR A 16 1.66 6.97 11.68
N LEU A 17 2.75 6.34 11.30
CA LEU A 17 3.64 5.63 12.22
C LEU A 17 4.52 6.64 12.98
N SER A 18 4.57 6.56 14.31
CA SER A 18 5.50 7.35 15.11
C SER A 18 6.96 7.01 14.75
N PRO A 19 7.96 7.84 15.13
CA PRO A 19 9.36 7.51 14.85
C PRO A 19 9.79 6.14 15.39
N ALA A 20 9.30 5.73 16.55
CA ALA A 20 9.56 4.41 17.13
C ALA A 20 8.91 3.30 16.31
N ALA A 21 7.64 3.47 15.92
CA ALA A 21 6.93 2.48 15.10
C ALA A 21 7.49 2.40 13.67
N SER A 22 7.92 3.51 13.07
CA SER A 22 8.58 3.51 11.75
C SER A 22 9.92 2.75 11.77
N SER A 23 10.67 2.81 12.87
CA SER A 23 11.95 2.09 13.01
C SER A 23 11.79 0.62 13.39
N ASN A 24 10.61 0.17 13.85
CA ASN A 24 10.35 -1.18 14.30
C ASN A 24 8.88 -1.58 14.05
N THR A 25 8.42 -1.42 12.80
CA THR A 25 6.99 -1.51 12.46
C THR A 25 6.36 -2.84 12.84
N PHE A 26 7.09 -3.93 12.67
CA PHE A 26 6.58 -5.28 12.90
C PHE A 26 7.02 -5.88 14.24
N SER A 27 7.48 -5.03 15.19
CA SER A 27 7.60 -5.45 16.57
C SER A 27 6.20 -5.66 17.19
N PRO A 28 6.04 -6.54 18.20
CA PRO A 28 4.73 -6.77 18.84
C PRO A 28 4.05 -5.49 19.32
N ASP A 29 4.81 -4.58 19.92
CA ASP A 29 4.30 -3.34 20.52
C ASP A 29 3.78 -2.32 19.49
N HIS A 30 4.20 -2.43 18.22
CA HIS A 30 3.85 -1.49 17.17
C HIS A 30 2.91 -2.10 16.13
N PHE A 31 3.06 -3.39 15.84
CA PHE A 31 2.33 -4.01 14.74
C PHE A 31 0.84 -4.17 15.04
N ASP A 32 0.48 -4.63 16.24
CA ASP A 32 -0.92 -4.79 16.60
C ASP A 32 -1.69 -3.45 16.64
N PRO A 33 -1.15 -2.36 17.22
CA PRO A 33 -1.75 -1.04 17.07
C PRO A 33 -1.87 -0.56 15.61
N PHE A 34 -0.88 -0.85 14.76
CA PHE A 34 -0.94 -0.50 13.34
C PHE A 34 -2.04 -1.26 12.59
N LEU A 35 -2.15 -2.58 12.85
CA LEU A 35 -3.21 -3.42 12.29
C LEU A 35 -4.59 -2.93 12.72
N SER A 36 -4.77 -2.61 14.01
CA SER A 36 -6.04 -2.11 14.55
C SER A 36 -6.45 -0.80 13.88
N CYS A 37 -5.52 0.17 13.75
CA CYS A 37 -5.79 1.43 13.06
C CYS A 37 -6.17 1.21 11.59
N LEU A 38 -5.44 0.34 10.88
CA LEU A 38 -5.77 0.03 9.49
C LEU A 38 -7.12 -0.68 9.36
N GLN A 39 -7.45 -1.58 10.27
CA GLN A 39 -8.73 -2.25 10.29
C GLN A 39 -9.88 -1.26 10.48
N GLU A 40 -9.77 -0.36 11.45
CA GLU A 40 -10.78 0.68 11.70
C GLU A 40 -11.04 1.54 10.46
N VAL A 41 -9.99 2.05 9.80
CA VAL A 41 -10.16 2.88 8.59
C VAL A 41 -10.67 2.06 7.40
N MET A 42 -10.32 0.78 7.30
CA MET A 42 -10.80 -0.09 6.23
C MET A 42 -12.28 -0.46 6.41
N GLU A 43 -12.77 -0.55 7.63
CA GLU A 43 -14.16 -0.85 7.96
C GLU A 43 -15.04 0.42 8.00
N ASN A 44 -14.43 1.60 8.10
CA ASN A 44 -15.18 2.86 8.09
C ASN A 44 -15.79 3.12 6.70
N PRO A 45 -17.13 3.17 6.57
CA PRO A 45 -17.80 3.40 5.28
C PRO A 45 -17.52 4.80 4.71
N SER A 46 -17.23 5.77 5.56
CA SER A 46 -16.87 7.13 5.13
C SER A 46 -15.45 7.23 4.58
N CYS A 47 -14.58 6.23 4.82
CA CYS A 47 -13.23 6.20 4.28
C CYS A 47 -13.22 5.69 2.84
N ARG A 48 -12.70 6.47 1.91
CA ARG A 48 -12.56 6.14 0.48
C ARG A 48 -11.13 5.77 0.11
N SER A 49 -10.17 6.37 0.79
CA SER A 49 -8.75 6.18 0.55
C SER A 49 -7.94 6.31 1.83
N VAL A 50 -6.80 5.66 1.87
CA VAL A 50 -5.90 5.60 3.02
C VAL A 50 -4.52 6.05 2.58
N VAL A 51 -3.96 7.05 3.26
CA VAL A 51 -2.56 7.43 3.14
C VAL A 51 -1.80 6.82 4.31
N ILE A 52 -0.74 6.09 4.02
CA ILE A 52 0.17 5.54 5.05
C ILE A 52 1.49 6.30 4.97
N THR A 53 1.97 6.77 6.11
CA THR A 53 3.28 7.43 6.21
C THR A 53 3.99 7.07 7.50
N GLY A 54 5.29 7.21 7.51
CA GLY A 54 6.11 7.14 8.71
C GLY A 54 6.46 8.53 9.26
N SER A 55 7.19 8.55 10.35
CA SER A 55 7.75 9.78 10.93
C SER A 55 9.26 9.63 11.17
N GLY A 56 9.99 10.73 11.00
CA GLY A 56 11.44 10.78 11.17
C GLY A 56 12.17 10.11 10.00
N ARG A 57 13.20 9.31 10.32
CA ARG A 57 14.16 8.75 9.35
C ARG A 57 13.58 7.66 8.45
N PHE A 58 12.55 6.96 8.90
CA PHE A 58 12.00 5.80 8.22
C PHE A 58 10.55 6.02 7.81
N PHE A 59 10.18 5.47 6.66
CA PHE A 59 8.81 5.10 6.37
C PHE A 59 8.46 3.84 7.17
N SER A 60 9.21 2.77 6.94
CA SER A 60 9.15 1.53 7.71
C SER A 60 10.43 0.72 7.50
N SER A 61 11.15 0.41 8.58
CA SER A 61 12.33 -0.46 8.50
C SER A 61 12.00 -1.95 8.45
N GLY A 62 10.73 -2.32 8.65
CA GLY A 62 10.32 -3.72 8.70
C GLY A 62 10.40 -4.33 10.10
N GLY A 63 11.03 -5.49 10.21
CA GLY A 63 11.20 -6.22 11.48
C GLY A 63 12.23 -5.57 12.40
N ASN A 64 12.11 -5.88 13.70
CA ASN A 64 13.05 -5.42 14.72
C ASN A 64 14.18 -6.45 14.91
N MET A 65 15.42 -6.01 14.78
CA MET A 65 16.58 -6.89 14.94
C MET A 65 16.81 -7.33 16.39
N ASP A 66 16.43 -6.50 17.36
CA ASP A 66 16.51 -6.86 18.77
C ASP A 66 15.51 -8.00 19.09
N ASP A 67 14.26 -7.89 18.61
CA ASP A 67 13.25 -8.97 18.74
C ASP A 67 13.74 -10.29 18.10
N PHE A 68 14.44 -10.20 16.96
CA PHE A 68 14.99 -11.40 16.32
C PHE A 68 16.18 -11.97 17.11
N SER A 69 17.03 -11.12 17.70
CA SER A 69 18.11 -11.57 18.57
C SER A 69 17.56 -12.31 19.80
N ASP A 70 16.58 -11.71 20.47
CA ASP A 70 15.92 -12.31 21.64
C ASP A 70 15.26 -13.66 21.28
N ALA A 71 14.61 -13.72 20.11
CA ALA A 71 13.98 -14.95 19.63
C ALA A 71 15.00 -16.05 19.27
N ILE A 72 16.19 -15.68 18.79
CA ILE A 72 17.29 -16.63 18.58
C ILE A 72 17.82 -17.16 19.91
N GLU A 73 18.05 -16.29 20.89
CA GLU A 73 18.54 -16.68 22.22
C GLU A 73 17.54 -17.60 22.94
N ASN A 74 16.24 -17.44 22.71
CA ASN A 74 15.17 -18.24 23.28
C ASN A 74 14.79 -19.48 22.43
N ASP A 75 15.52 -19.78 21.37
CA ASP A 75 15.30 -20.91 20.45
C ASP A 75 13.87 -20.94 19.85
N ASN A 76 13.28 -19.78 19.58
CA ASN A 76 11.92 -19.66 19.04
C ASN A 76 11.79 -18.76 17.81
N ILE A 77 12.91 -18.45 17.12
CA ILE A 77 12.94 -17.55 15.97
C ILE A 77 11.97 -17.96 14.84
N GLY A 78 11.82 -19.26 14.58
CA GLY A 78 10.88 -19.76 13.57
C GLY A 78 9.43 -19.36 13.90
N SER A 79 9.02 -19.58 15.14
CA SER A 79 7.67 -19.20 15.62
C SER A 79 7.46 -17.69 15.60
N ARG A 80 8.48 -16.90 15.94
CA ARG A 80 8.42 -15.44 15.90
C ARG A 80 8.25 -14.89 14.48
N VAL A 81 9.01 -15.44 13.51
CA VAL A 81 8.84 -15.08 12.11
C VAL A 81 7.47 -15.49 11.58
N GLN A 82 6.99 -16.69 11.95
CA GLN A 82 5.66 -17.16 11.58
C GLN A 82 4.57 -16.22 12.11
N GLU A 83 4.59 -15.85 13.39
CA GLU A 83 3.62 -14.92 13.97
C GLU A 83 3.58 -13.57 13.25
N MET A 84 4.76 -13.03 12.92
CA MET A 84 4.87 -11.78 12.18
C MET A 84 4.26 -11.89 10.77
N THR A 85 4.56 -12.97 10.06
CA THR A 85 4.07 -13.18 8.69
C THR A 85 2.58 -13.53 8.66
N ASP A 86 2.06 -14.24 9.64
CA ASP A 86 0.63 -14.55 9.80
C ASP A 86 -0.23 -13.27 9.96
N LYS A 87 0.37 -12.19 10.45
CA LYS A 87 -0.25 -10.86 10.53
C LYS A 87 -0.03 -10.03 9.25
N LEU A 88 1.20 -10.04 8.72
CA LEU A 88 1.58 -9.21 7.58
C LEU A 88 0.90 -9.65 6.27
N HIS A 89 0.89 -10.94 5.96
CA HIS A 89 0.35 -11.42 4.69
C HIS A 89 -1.14 -11.12 4.51
N PRO A 90 -2.03 -11.36 5.50
CA PRO A 90 -3.42 -10.96 5.39
C PRO A 90 -3.61 -9.45 5.24
N LEU A 91 -2.78 -8.62 5.90
CA LEU A 91 -2.83 -7.18 5.72
C LEU A 91 -2.54 -6.78 4.28
N LEU A 92 -1.44 -7.28 3.70
CA LEU A 92 -1.07 -6.98 2.32
C LEU A 92 -2.15 -7.44 1.32
N LEU A 93 -2.72 -8.62 1.54
CA LEU A 93 -3.82 -9.12 0.73
C LEU A 93 -5.06 -8.21 0.83
N ARG A 94 -5.42 -7.77 2.05
CA ARG A 94 -6.53 -6.83 2.26
C ARG A 94 -6.29 -5.49 1.56
N ILE A 95 -5.08 -4.93 1.59
CA ILE A 95 -4.72 -3.72 0.87
C ILE A 95 -4.94 -3.90 -0.64
N ARG A 96 -4.47 -5.02 -1.20
CA ARG A 96 -4.59 -5.29 -2.64
C ARG A 96 -6.03 -5.51 -3.09
N THR A 97 -6.85 -6.19 -2.29
CA THR A 97 -8.24 -6.54 -2.63
C THR A 97 -9.27 -5.52 -2.15
N SER A 98 -8.85 -4.51 -1.40
CA SER A 98 -9.72 -3.45 -0.88
C SER A 98 -10.35 -2.62 -2.00
N GLU A 99 -11.56 -2.16 -1.76
CA GLU A 99 -12.23 -1.13 -2.57
C GLU A 99 -11.66 0.28 -2.33
N LYS A 100 -10.91 0.47 -1.24
CA LYS A 100 -10.27 1.74 -0.92
C LYS A 100 -8.95 1.87 -1.68
N ILE A 101 -8.58 3.11 -1.98
CA ILE A 101 -7.28 3.44 -2.57
C ILE A 101 -6.25 3.58 -1.44
N PHE A 102 -5.11 2.92 -1.59
CA PHE A 102 -3.99 3.03 -0.67
C PHE A 102 -2.84 3.80 -1.32
N VAL A 103 -2.42 4.87 -0.68
CA VAL A 103 -1.28 5.69 -1.10
C VAL A 103 -0.22 5.67 -0.01
N CYS A 104 1.03 5.40 -0.34
CA CYS A 104 2.14 5.54 0.59
C CYS A 104 2.87 6.86 0.36
N ALA A 105 2.93 7.69 1.40
CA ALA A 105 3.84 8.83 1.48
C ALA A 105 5.16 8.35 2.11
N VAL A 106 6.10 7.95 1.26
CA VAL A 106 7.38 7.33 1.67
C VAL A 106 8.32 8.44 2.11
N ASN A 107 8.19 8.88 3.36
CA ASN A 107 8.91 10.01 3.95
C ASN A 107 10.41 9.72 4.20
N GLY A 108 10.79 8.46 4.25
CA GLY A 108 12.13 8.03 4.58
C GLY A 108 12.41 6.61 4.11
N SER A 109 13.42 5.96 4.68
CA SER A 109 13.83 4.63 4.23
C SER A 109 12.74 3.57 4.45
N ALA A 110 12.54 2.72 3.44
CA ALA A 110 11.66 1.56 3.46
C ALA A 110 12.49 0.28 3.24
N ALA A 111 12.37 -0.70 4.14
CA ALA A 111 13.18 -1.91 4.07
C ALA A 111 12.38 -3.16 4.46
N GLY A 112 12.76 -4.31 3.90
CA GLY A 112 12.13 -5.60 4.19
C GLY A 112 10.62 -5.57 4.01
N GLY A 113 9.85 -6.07 4.98
CA GLY A 113 8.39 -6.03 4.96
C GLY A 113 7.80 -4.62 4.88
N GLY A 114 8.53 -3.59 5.38
CA GLY A 114 8.13 -2.19 5.23
C GLY A 114 8.15 -1.71 3.77
N LEU A 115 9.14 -2.17 2.98
CA LEU A 115 9.12 -1.95 1.54
C LEU A 115 7.99 -2.75 0.89
N GLY A 116 7.74 -3.98 1.33
CA GLY A 116 6.60 -4.78 0.88
C GLY A 116 5.27 -4.05 1.06
N LEU A 117 5.07 -3.41 2.22
CA LEU A 117 3.90 -2.57 2.50
C LEU A 117 3.76 -1.42 1.50
N ALA A 118 4.87 -0.69 1.24
CA ALA A 118 4.86 0.38 0.25
C ALA A 118 4.53 -0.11 -1.16
N LEU A 119 5.11 -1.24 -1.58
CA LEU A 119 4.86 -1.83 -2.90
C LEU A 119 3.44 -2.39 -3.06
N ALA A 120 2.78 -2.79 -1.97
CA ALA A 120 1.41 -3.29 -2.00
C ALA A 120 0.37 -2.17 -2.17
N SER A 121 0.73 -0.91 -1.93
CA SER A 121 -0.16 0.25 -2.15
C SER A 121 -0.42 0.50 -3.63
N ASP A 122 -1.48 1.25 -3.91
CA ASP A 122 -1.87 1.60 -5.29
C ASP A 122 -0.99 2.71 -5.87
N TYR A 123 -0.46 3.60 -5.01
CA TYR A 123 0.43 4.70 -5.40
C TYR A 123 1.47 5.01 -4.33
N ARG A 124 2.66 5.46 -4.72
CA ARG A 124 3.80 5.78 -3.86
C ARG A 124 4.37 7.14 -4.22
N VAL A 125 4.13 8.14 -3.35
CA VAL A 125 4.85 9.42 -3.40
C VAL A 125 6.06 9.31 -2.48
N CYS A 126 7.25 9.58 -2.96
CA CYS A 126 8.49 9.30 -2.25
C CYS A 126 9.30 10.59 -2.01
N SER A 127 9.84 10.74 -0.80
CA SER A 127 10.83 11.77 -0.52
C SER A 127 12.12 11.50 -1.30
N PRO A 128 12.76 12.52 -1.90
CA PRO A 128 14.07 12.37 -2.55
C PRO A 128 15.16 11.79 -1.63
N GLU A 129 15.00 11.92 -0.32
CA GLU A 129 15.95 11.43 0.69
C GLU A 129 15.74 9.95 1.05
N ALA A 130 14.61 9.36 0.64
CA ALA A 130 14.27 7.99 0.96
C ALA A 130 15.20 6.99 0.27
N LYS A 131 15.34 5.83 0.90
CA LYS A 131 16.10 4.69 0.35
C LYS A 131 15.23 3.44 0.43
N LEU A 132 15.25 2.63 -0.64
CA LEU A 132 14.51 1.38 -0.73
C LEU A 132 15.49 0.21 -0.69
N ALA A 133 15.31 -0.72 0.25
CA ALA A 133 16.19 -1.88 0.45
C ALA A 133 15.39 -3.17 0.64
N SER A 134 15.84 -4.27 0.00
CA SER A 134 15.24 -5.59 0.26
C SER A 134 15.55 -6.09 1.67
N ALA A 135 16.78 -5.85 2.13
CA ALA A 135 17.34 -6.20 3.44
C ALA A 135 17.43 -7.71 3.78
N PHE A 136 16.81 -8.59 3.03
CA PHE A 136 16.71 -10.03 3.35
C PHE A 136 18.02 -10.80 3.19
N PHE A 137 18.70 -10.64 2.05
CA PHE A 137 19.87 -11.47 1.71
C PHE A 137 21.04 -11.30 2.69
N ARG A 138 21.22 -10.10 3.25
CA ARG A 138 22.25 -9.86 4.27
C ARG A 138 21.96 -10.55 5.60
N LEU A 139 20.72 -10.95 5.82
CA LEU A 139 20.27 -11.72 6.99
C LEU A 139 20.17 -13.23 6.71
N GLY A 140 20.51 -13.66 5.50
CA GLY A 140 20.36 -15.05 5.09
C GLY A 140 18.91 -15.49 4.88
N LEU A 141 18.00 -14.54 4.67
CA LEU A 141 16.57 -14.79 4.49
C LEU A 141 16.19 -14.70 3.01
N SER A 142 15.16 -15.46 2.62
CA SER A 142 14.45 -15.23 1.37
C SER A 142 13.59 -13.96 1.47
N PRO A 143 13.34 -13.23 0.36
CA PRO A 143 12.42 -12.09 0.38
C PRO A 143 11.02 -12.49 0.78
N ASP A 144 10.35 -11.58 1.51
CA ASP A 144 8.98 -11.70 2.01
C ASP A 144 8.17 -10.41 1.74
N GLY A 145 6.98 -10.28 2.35
CA GLY A 145 6.12 -9.11 2.19
C GLY A 145 5.59 -8.93 0.78
N GLY A 146 5.42 -10.00 0.02
CA GLY A 146 4.92 -9.97 -1.36
C GLY A 146 5.88 -9.37 -2.38
N MET A 147 7.10 -8.99 -1.98
CA MET A 147 8.03 -8.25 -2.83
C MET A 147 8.43 -9.01 -4.09
N THR A 148 8.55 -10.34 -4.05
CA THR A 148 8.88 -11.16 -5.21
C THR A 148 7.75 -11.25 -6.25
N TRP A 149 6.53 -10.90 -5.85
CA TRP A 149 5.38 -10.79 -6.73
C TRP A 149 5.18 -9.35 -7.21
N LEU A 150 5.27 -8.37 -6.30
CA LEU A 150 4.98 -6.95 -6.55
C LEU A 150 6.10 -6.28 -7.37
N LEU A 151 7.35 -6.38 -6.92
CA LEU A 151 8.44 -5.62 -7.52
C LEU A 151 8.68 -5.97 -9.00
N PRO A 152 8.72 -7.25 -9.44
CA PRO A 152 8.91 -7.57 -10.85
C PRO A 152 7.80 -7.02 -11.76
N ARG A 153 6.59 -6.82 -11.24
CA ARG A 153 5.46 -6.24 -11.97
C ARG A 153 5.62 -4.74 -12.21
N LEU A 154 6.35 -4.07 -11.33
CA LEU A 154 6.64 -2.64 -11.45
C LEU A 154 7.88 -2.38 -12.30
N VAL A 155 8.97 -3.12 -12.06
CA VAL A 155 10.29 -2.81 -12.61
C VAL A 155 10.80 -3.83 -13.66
N GLY A 156 10.04 -4.91 -13.87
CA GLY A 156 10.45 -6.04 -14.70
C GLY A 156 11.35 -7.03 -13.96
N ASN A 157 11.34 -8.28 -14.43
CA ASN A 157 12.00 -9.40 -13.72
C ASN A 157 13.51 -9.21 -13.53
N GLN A 158 14.23 -8.69 -14.55
CA GLN A 158 15.68 -8.61 -14.47
C GLN A 158 16.16 -7.52 -13.50
N VAL A 159 15.45 -6.40 -13.42
CA VAL A 159 15.74 -5.32 -12.46
C VAL A 159 15.45 -5.81 -11.03
N ALA A 160 14.32 -6.50 -10.82
CA ALA A 160 13.99 -7.10 -9.53
C ALA A 160 15.04 -8.16 -9.10
N ARG A 161 15.50 -9.01 -10.03
CA ARG A 161 16.58 -9.98 -9.73
C ARG A 161 17.86 -9.30 -9.24
N LYS A 162 18.29 -8.24 -9.92
CA LYS A 162 19.47 -7.46 -9.51
C LYS A 162 19.27 -6.86 -8.12
N PHE A 163 18.11 -6.28 -7.85
CA PHE A 163 17.78 -5.71 -6.55
C PHE A 163 17.95 -6.73 -5.42
N PHE A 164 17.41 -7.93 -5.58
CA PHE A 164 17.51 -8.96 -4.56
C PHE A 164 18.92 -9.57 -4.47
N PHE A 165 19.46 -10.08 -5.59
CA PHE A 165 20.71 -10.84 -5.57
C PHE A 165 21.94 -9.99 -5.28
N ASN A 166 21.96 -8.72 -5.67
CA ASN A 166 23.03 -7.80 -5.32
C ASN A 166 22.79 -7.13 -3.94
N SER A 167 21.67 -7.44 -3.28
CA SER A 167 21.24 -6.77 -2.04
C SER A 167 21.32 -5.25 -2.18
N GLU A 168 20.76 -4.74 -3.29
CA GLU A 168 20.84 -3.32 -3.64
C GLU A 168 20.06 -2.45 -2.64
N VAL A 169 20.50 -1.22 -2.51
CA VAL A 169 19.77 -0.14 -1.85
C VAL A 169 19.58 0.95 -2.89
N TRP A 170 18.35 1.13 -3.34
CA TRP A 170 18.04 2.18 -4.31
C TRP A 170 17.82 3.53 -3.62
N SER A 171 18.35 4.58 -4.24
CA SER A 171 17.90 5.95 -3.95
C SER A 171 16.46 6.14 -4.47
N ALA A 172 15.75 7.13 -3.97
CA ALA A 172 14.42 7.49 -4.45
C ALA A 172 14.41 7.76 -5.97
N LYS A 173 15.47 8.41 -6.49
CA LYS A 173 15.63 8.65 -7.93
C LYS A 173 15.75 7.35 -8.74
N GLN A 174 16.56 6.40 -8.28
CA GLN A 174 16.66 5.08 -8.95
C GLN A 174 15.34 4.32 -8.89
N ALA A 175 14.64 4.39 -7.75
CA ALA A 175 13.34 3.75 -7.59
C ALA A 175 12.29 4.34 -8.54
N LEU A 176 12.30 5.66 -8.75
CA LEU A 176 11.47 6.34 -9.74
C LEU A 176 11.83 5.91 -11.17
N ASP A 177 13.13 5.94 -11.52
CA ASP A 177 13.59 5.59 -12.87
C ASP A 177 13.27 4.13 -13.26
N TYR A 178 13.22 3.23 -12.27
CA TYR A 178 12.83 1.84 -12.48
C TYR A 178 11.31 1.63 -12.40
N GLY A 179 10.53 2.59 -11.91
CA GLY A 179 9.06 2.48 -11.74
C GLY A 179 8.64 1.81 -10.42
N ALA A 180 9.55 1.68 -9.45
CA ALA A 180 9.20 1.15 -8.11
C ALA A 180 8.47 2.18 -7.24
N VAL A 181 8.62 3.48 -7.53
CA VAL A 181 7.82 4.58 -7.00
C VAL A 181 7.25 5.40 -8.13
N ASP A 182 6.15 6.10 -7.88
CA ASP A 182 5.37 6.74 -8.94
C ASP A 182 5.71 8.22 -9.08
N GLU A 183 6.12 8.88 -7.98
CA GLU A 183 6.41 10.32 -7.94
C GLU A 183 7.43 10.65 -6.85
N LEU A 184 8.23 11.71 -7.04
CA LEU A 184 9.03 12.32 -5.98
C LEU A 184 8.42 13.67 -5.58
N ALA A 185 8.34 13.92 -4.27
CA ALA A 185 7.89 15.19 -3.71
C ALA A 185 8.84 15.65 -2.60
N ASP A 186 9.05 16.97 -2.51
CA ASP A 186 9.82 17.57 -1.43
C ASP A 186 9.24 17.18 -0.06
N PRO A 187 10.05 16.91 0.96
CA PRO A 187 9.58 16.52 2.29
C PRO A 187 8.51 17.46 2.88
N SER A 188 8.57 18.75 2.56
CA SER A 188 7.62 19.75 3.07
C SER A 188 6.20 19.63 2.49
N VAL A 189 6.05 19.00 1.33
CA VAL A 189 4.75 18.83 0.63
C VAL A 189 4.40 17.37 0.37
N LEU A 190 5.25 16.43 0.77
CA LEU A 190 5.11 14.99 0.51
C LEU A 190 3.75 14.44 0.96
N LEU A 191 3.37 14.73 2.21
CA LEU A 191 2.12 14.24 2.76
C LEU A 191 0.91 14.87 2.07
N GLU A 192 0.96 16.17 1.82
CA GLU A 192 -0.09 16.91 1.11
C GLU A 192 -0.29 16.31 -0.30
N ARG A 193 0.80 16.06 -1.02
CA ARG A 193 0.75 15.45 -2.35
C ARG A 193 0.14 14.05 -2.33
N ALA A 194 0.49 13.22 -1.36
CA ALA A 194 -0.10 11.90 -1.20
C ALA A 194 -1.61 11.96 -0.88
N ILE A 195 -2.04 12.93 -0.08
CA ILE A 195 -3.45 13.20 0.22
C ILE A 195 -4.21 13.64 -1.04
N GLU A 196 -3.62 14.50 -1.88
CA GLU A 196 -4.21 14.90 -3.16
C GLU A 196 -4.45 13.68 -4.07
N VAL A 197 -3.44 12.84 -4.27
CA VAL A 197 -3.58 11.59 -5.06
C VAL A 197 -4.65 10.68 -4.47
N ALA A 198 -4.65 10.49 -3.15
CA ALA A 198 -5.62 9.65 -2.46
C ALA A 198 -7.05 10.17 -2.64
N ARG A 199 -7.25 11.49 -2.59
CA ARG A 199 -8.53 12.15 -2.83
C ARG A 199 -8.97 12.00 -4.27
N ASP A 200 -8.10 12.27 -5.23
CA ASP A 200 -8.39 12.20 -6.65
C ASP A 200 -8.77 10.79 -7.10
N TRP A 201 -8.07 9.78 -6.62
CA TRP A 201 -8.39 8.39 -6.95
C TRP A 201 -9.56 7.85 -6.13
N GLY A 202 -9.69 8.30 -4.88
CA GLY A 202 -10.77 7.93 -3.98
C GLY A 202 -12.15 8.44 -4.41
N ARG A 203 -12.23 9.53 -5.20
CA ARG A 203 -13.49 10.12 -5.66
C ARG A 203 -14.30 9.25 -6.62
N TRP A 204 -13.64 8.29 -7.29
CA TRP A 204 -14.29 7.43 -8.26
C TRP A 204 -15.19 6.38 -7.59
N SER A 205 -16.14 5.84 -8.37
CA SER A 205 -17.06 4.79 -7.95
C SER A 205 -16.35 3.62 -7.27
N VAL A 206 -16.96 3.10 -6.21
CA VAL A 206 -16.45 1.93 -5.47
C VAL A 206 -16.27 0.73 -6.40
N SER A 207 -17.29 0.44 -7.23
CA SER A 207 -17.24 -0.68 -8.18
C SER A 207 -16.14 -0.52 -9.22
N SER A 208 -15.90 0.71 -9.71
CA SER A 208 -14.82 1.00 -10.66
C SER A 208 -13.44 0.79 -10.03
N ARG A 209 -13.21 1.32 -8.82
CA ARG A 209 -11.93 1.19 -8.11
C ARG A 209 -11.62 -0.28 -7.80
N LYS A 210 -12.56 -0.96 -7.14
CA LYS A 210 -12.42 -2.37 -6.76
C LYS A 210 -12.22 -3.27 -7.97
N GLY A 211 -13.09 -3.12 -8.97
CA GLY A 211 -13.02 -3.92 -10.21
C GLY A 211 -11.71 -3.71 -10.95
N THR A 212 -11.23 -2.47 -11.09
CA THR A 212 -9.97 -2.18 -11.75
C THR A 212 -8.77 -2.84 -11.04
N LYS A 213 -8.69 -2.76 -9.70
CA LYS A 213 -7.63 -3.45 -8.93
C LYS A 213 -7.65 -4.96 -9.17
N GLN A 214 -8.82 -5.59 -9.10
CA GLN A 214 -8.99 -7.03 -9.33
C GLN A 214 -8.58 -7.44 -10.76
N LEU A 215 -9.00 -6.68 -11.76
CA LEU A 215 -8.69 -6.97 -13.16
C LEU A 215 -7.20 -6.81 -13.46
N LEU A 216 -6.57 -5.75 -12.96
CA LEU A 216 -5.12 -5.53 -13.13
C LEU A 216 -4.30 -6.63 -12.46
N ASP A 217 -4.66 -7.04 -11.24
CA ASP A 217 -3.96 -8.11 -10.54
C ASP A 217 -4.14 -9.47 -11.23
N ALA A 218 -5.33 -9.76 -11.77
CA ALA A 218 -5.61 -11.00 -12.49
C ALA A 218 -4.91 -11.06 -13.86
N SER A 219 -4.77 -9.94 -14.56
CA SER A 219 -4.31 -9.85 -15.96
C SER A 219 -2.95 -10.49 -16.21
N THR A 220 -2.10 -10.58 -15.21
CA THR A 220 -0.75 -11.13 -15.31
C THR A 220 -0.68 -12.66 -15.21
N SER A 221 -1.78 -13.31 -14.85
CA SER A 221 -1.85 -14.76 -14.61
C SER A 221 -3.03 -15.46 -15.31
N THR A 222 -3.86 -14.70 -16.04
CA THR A 222 -5.01 -15.23 -16.78
C THR A 222 -4.78 -15.20 -18.28
N PHE A 223 -5.48 -16.09 -19.01
CA PHE A 223 -5.54 -16.00 -20.47
C PHE A 223 -6.46 -14.85 -20.89
N PHE A 224 -6.22 -14.29 -22.08
CA PHE A 224 -6.97 -13.12 -22.58
C PHE A 224 -8.48 -13.36 -22.62
N GLU A 225 -8.92 -14.55 -23.07
CA GLU A 225 -10.35 -14.91 -23.06
C GLU A 225 -10.96 -14.90 -21.65
N THR A 226 -10.25 -15.49 -20.68
CA THR A 226 -10.67 -15.47 -19.27
C THR A 226 -10.72 -14.05 -18.73
N GLN A 227 -9.75 -13.22 -19.07
CA GLN A 227 -9.73 -11.82 -18.71
C GLN A 227 -10.95 -11.06 -19.24
N LEU A 228 -11.30 -11.25 -20.52
CA LEU A 228 -12.49 -10.63 -21.10
C LEU A 228 -13.79 -11.05 -20.42
N HIS A 229 -13.94 -12.32 -20.05
CA HIS A 229 -15.09 -12.78 -19.27
C HIS A 229 -15.15 -12.17 -17.88
N PHE A 230 -13.98 -11.97 -17.24
CA PHE A 230 -13.91 -11.31 -15.94
C PHE A 230 -14.28 -9.83 -16.06
N GLU A 231 -13.75 -9.14 -17.06
CA GLU A 231 -14.12 -7.75 -17.38
C GLU A 231 -15.62 -7.61 -17.64
N GLN A 232 -16.21 -8.49 -18.46
CA GLN A 232 -17.64 -8.50 -18.73
C GLN A 232 -18.47 -8.66 -17.44
N SER A 233 -18.08 -9.60 -16.58
CA SER A 233 -18.80 -9.86 -15.33
C SER A 233 -18.81 -8.64 -14.40
N LEU A 234 -17.68 -7.99 -14.25
CA LEU A 234 -17.55 -6.78 -13.42
C LEU A 234 -18.23 -5.57 -14.07
N MET A 235 -18.16 -5.43 -15.40
CA MET A 235 -18.85 -4.37 -16.14
C MET A 235 -20.36 -4.49 -15.97
N VAL A 236 -20.92 -5.69 -16.14
CA VAL A 236 -22.35 -5.94 -15.94
C VAL A 236 -22.77 -5.64 -14.49
N ALA A 237 -22.01 -6.10 -13.51
CA ALA A 237 -22.29 -5.81 -12.10
C ALA A 237 -22.25 -4.31 -11.81
N SER A 238 -21.23 -3.60 -12.31
CA SER A 238 -21.09 -2.15 -12.13
C SER A 238 -22.22 -1.37 -12.80
N SER A 239 -22.74 -1.84 -13.94
CA SER A 239 -23.84 -1.18 -14.65
C SER A 239 -25.19 -1.22 -13.90
N GLN A 240 -25.31 -2.01 -12.84
CA GLN A 240 -26.51 -2.13 -12.00
C GLN A 240 -26.43 -1.25 -10.74
N THR A 241 -25.39 -0.45 -10.57
CA THR A 241 -25.19 0.40 -9.39
C THR A 241 -25.78 1.80 -9.60
N GLU A 242 -26.10 2.47 -8.49
CA GLU A 242 -26.51 3.88 -8.50
C GLU A 242 -25.39 4.79 -9.04
N ASP A 243 -24.14 4.45 -8.78
CA ASP A 243 -22.98 5.16 -9.33
C ASP A 243 -22.97 5.16 -10.87
N PHE A 244 -23.40 4.06 -11.53
CA PHE A 244 -23.51 4.04 -12.98
C PHE A 244 -24.62 5.00 -13.48
N VAL A 245 -25.76 5.06 -12.79
CA VAL A 245 -26.85 5.99 -13.10
C VAL A 245 -26.38 7.43 -12.95
N GLU A 246 -25.67 7.74 -11.87
CA GLU A 246 -25.05 9.05 -11.64
C GLU A 246 -24.04 9.37 -12.74
N GLY A 247 -23.16 8.44 -13.10
CA GLY A 247 -22.17 8.63 -14.15
C GLY A 247 -22.80 8.97 -15.52
N VAL A 248 -23.82 8.25 -15.92
CA VAL A 248 -24.57 8.54 -17.17
C VAL A 248 -25.32 9.87 -17.09
N THR A 249 -25.91 10.18 -15.93
CA THR A 249 -26.68 11.40 -15.75
C THR A 249 -25.77 12.63 -15.77
N SER A 250 -24.66 12.59 -15.05
CA SER A 250 -23.69 13.68 -15.00
C SER A 250 -23.05 13.94 -16.36
N PHE A 251 -22.70 12.87 -17.10
CA PHE A 251 -22.17 12.98 -18.45
C PHE A 251 -23.15 13.69 -19.41
N LYS A 252 -24.44 13.31 -19.38
CA LYS A 252 -25.49 13.96 -20.20
C LYS A 252 -25.69 15.43 -19.82
N ARG A 253 -25.57 15.75 -18.52
CA ARG A 253 -25.72 17.11 -17.98
C ARG A 253 -24.45 17.95 -18.06
N LYS A 254 -23.32 17.38 -18.55
CA LYS A 254 -22.01 18.04 -18.65
C LYS A 254 -21.51 18.61 -17.32
N ARG A 255 -21.68 17.86 -16.26
CA ARG A 255 -21.14 18.16 -14.93
C ARG A 255 -20.27 17.03 -14.42
N GLU A 256 -19.42 17.31 -13.43
CA GLU A 256 -18.66 16.26 -12.74
C GLU A 256 -19.61 15.30 -11.98
N PRO A 257 -19.32 13.99 -11.98
CA PRO A 257 -20.09 13.01 -11.22
C PRO A 257 -19.76 13.11 -9.72
N SER A 258 -20.77 12.84 -8.89
CA SER A 258 -20.63 12.72 -7.44
C SER A 258 -20.99 11.30 -7.01
N PHE A 259 -19.99 10.43 -6.90
CA PHE A 259 -20.18 9.03 -6.55
C PHE A 259 -20.24 8.85 -5.02
N GLY A 260 -21.22 8.06 -4.56
CA GLY A 260 -21.40 7.74 -3.16
C GLY A 260 -21.45 9.03 -2.33
N SER A 261 -22.37 9.95 -2.67
CA SER A 261 -22.63 11.13 -1.84
C SER A 261 -22.92 10.65 -0.41
N PHE A 262 -22.12 11.11 0.54
CA PHE A 262 -22.54 11.07 1.93
C PHE A 262 -23.78 11.98 1.99
N GLU A 263 -24.94 11.45 2.36
CA GLU A 263 -26.00 12.30 2.88
C GLU A 263 -25.41 12.93 4.15
N GLU A 264 -25.10 14.22 4.06
CA GLU A 264 -24.90 15.03 5.26
C GLU A 264 -26.25 15.02 6.00
N GLU A 265 -26.34 14.20 7.06
CA GLU A 265 -27.40 14.32 8.06
C GLU A 265 -27.15 15.55 8.96
#